data_df0e53a7680536e10ca10caba8c7b1df
#
_entry.id   df0e53a7680536e10ca10caba8c7b1df
#
_cell.length_a   1.000
_cell.length_b   1.000
_cell.length_c   1.000
_cell.angle_alpha   90.00
_cell.angle_beta   90.00
_cell.angle_gamma   90.00
#
_symmetry.space_group_name_H-M   'P 1'
#
loop_
_entity.id
_entity.type
_entity.pdbx_description
1 polymer ?
#
loop_
_entity_poly.entity_id
_entity_poly.type
_entity_poly.pdbx_seq_one_letter_code
_entity_poly.pdbx_strand_id
1 'polypeptide(L)'
;MLCPQASVWDPRGELQDNCSELRDAVATEQRRLPSTAAAKPPLRLCIPGGLQETEPGFRLNILRLSDGRQDITTAAKSFSQAVSSGTANSADLTPDEFTSWLGVGSSPDLVLKFGSDDFLHGLLPWQIRVSEILKIRTHKHILLRTFLNSLKQFGDCSRRFGK
;
A
#
# COMPACT_ATOMS: atom_id res chain seq x y z
N MET A 1 -0.84 -3.30 17.85
CA MET A 1 -2.08 -3.44 17.05
C MET A 1 -1.82 -2.79 15.70
N LEU A 2 -1.82 -3.55 14.60
CA LEU A 2 -1.57 -2.98 13.27
C LEU A 2 -2.76 -2.08 12.88
N CYS A 3 -2.47 -0.85 12.47
CA CYS A 3 -3.48 0.05 11.96
C CYS A 3 -3.99 -0.47 10.60
N PRO A 4 -5.30 -0.65 10.40
CA PRO A 4 -5.81 -1.10 9.11
C PRO A 4 -5.49 -0.06 8.04
N GLN A 5 -4.92 -0.53 6.92
CA GLN A 5 -4.50 0.35 5.84
C GLN A 5 -4.84 -0.25 4.48
N ALA A 6 -5.05 0.63 3.51
CA ALA A 6 -5.08 0.31 2.09
C ALA A 6 -4.11 1.22 1.35
N SER A 7 -3.61 0.74 0.22
CA SER A 7 -2.77 1.55 -0.65
C SER A 7 -3.33 1.55 -2.06
N VAL A 8 -3.30 2.70 -2.71
CA VAL A 8 -3.67 2.86 -4.11
C VAL A 8 -2.40 3.13 -4.91
N TRP A 9 -2.17 2.34 -5.95
CA TRP A 9 -1.06 2.51 -6.86
C TRP A 9 -1.40 3.52 -7.94
N ASP A 10 -0.69 4.63 -7.91
CA ASP A 10 -0.84 5.77 -8.84
C ASP A 10 0.47 6.03 -9.58
N PRO A 11 0.82 5.21 -10.59
CA PRO A 11 2.10 5.31 -11.27
C PRO A 11 2.31 6.63 -12.03
N ARG A 12 1.22 7.34 -12.35
CA ARG A 12 1.26 8.63 -13.04
C ARG A 12 1.27 9.83 -12.11
N GLY A 13 0.93 9.65 -10.84
CA GLY A 13 0.83 10.73 -9.86
C GLY A 13 -0.45 11.56 -9.96
N GLU A 14 -1.42 11.13 -10.77
CA GLU A 14 -2.67 11.88 -11.02
C GLU A 14 -3.48 12.10 -9.74
N LEU A 15 -3.55 11.09 -8.86
CA LEU A 15 -4.28 11.20 -7.59
C LEU A 15 -3.57 12.11 -6.60
N GLN A 16 -2.24 12.10 -6.59
CA GLN A 16 -1.47 12.98 -5.71
C GLN A 16 -1.53 14.43 -6.17
N ASP A 17 -1.46 14.65 -7.47
CA ASP A 17 -1.54 16.00 -8.04
C ASP A 17 -2.93 16.64 -7.81
N ASN A 18 -3.98 15.81 -7.65
CA ASN A 18 -5.35 16.22 -7.36
C ASN A 18 -5.79 15.86 -5.92
N CYS A 19 -4.88 15.93 -4.94
CA CYS A 19 -5.14 15.51 -3.56
C CYS A 19 -6.29 16.24 -2.87
N SER A 20 -6.53 17.53 -3.18
CA SER A 20 -7.65 18.29 -2.64
C SER A 20 -8.99 17.70 -3.07
N GLU A 21 -9.15 17.45 -4.37
CA GLU A 21 -10.35 16.85 -4.92
C GLU A 21 -10.58 15.43 -4.39
N LEU A 22 -9.50 14.66 -4.26
CA LEU A 22 -9.58 13.32 -3.67
C LEU A 22 -10.03 13.35 -2.21
N ARG A 23 -9.55 14.29 -1.39
CA ARG A 23 -9.98 14.49 -0.01
C ARG A 23 -11.47 14.83 0.08
N ASP A 24 -11.94 15.73 -0.78
CA ASP A 24 -13.34 16.15 -0.82
C ASP A 24 -14.25 15.01 -1.27
N ALA A 25 -13.83 14.23 -2.27
CA ALA A 25 -14.55 13.03 -2.72
C ALA A 25 -14.65 11.99 -1.60
N VAL A 26 -13.54 11.67 -0.93
CA VAL A 26 -13.50 10.74 0.20
C VAL A 26 -14.39 11.23 1.36
N ALA A 27 -14.31 12.50 1.74
CA ALA A 27 -15.14 13.08 2.79
C ALA A 27 -16.64 13.06 2.43
N THR A 28 -16.96 13.23 1.15
CA THR A 28 -18.34 13.16 0.66
C THR A 28 -18.88 11.73 0.73
N GLU A 29 -18.11 10.74 0.31
CA GLU A 29 -18.51 9.33 0.39
C GLU A 29 -18.60 8.85 1.85
N GLN A 30 -17.71 9.29 2.73
CA GLN A 30 -17.82 9.00 4.16
C GLN A 30 -19.14 9.51 4.77
N ARG A 31 -19.61 10.69 4.36
CA ARG A 31 -20.90 11.23 4.81
C ARG A 31 -22.09 10.43 4.32
N ARG A 32 -22.01 9.82 3.15
CA ARG A 32 -23.07 8.96 2.56
C ARG A 32 -23.21 7.61 3.26
N LEU A 33 -22.16 7.14 3.94
CA LEU A 33 -22.22 5.85 4.63
C LEU A 33 -23.18 5.93 5.83
N PRO A 34 -24.06 4.91 6.04
CA PRO A 34 -25.00 4.90 7.16
C PRO A 34 -24.32 5.04 8.51
N SER A 35 -24.94 5.79 9.43
CA SER A 35 -24.41 6.06 10.77
C SER A 35 -24.45 4.85 11.70
N THR A 36 -25.06 3.75 11.29
CA THR A 36 -25.27 2.51 12.07
C THR A 36 -24.02 1.65 12.22
N ALA A 37 -22.94 1.94 11.52
CA ALA A 37 -21.66 1.27 11.77
C ALA A 37 -21.06 1.83 13.06
N ALA A 38 -20.94 0.97 14.08
CA ALA A 38 -20.20 1.28 15.31
C ALA A 38 -18.88 1.98 14.96
N ALA A 39 -18.73 3.23 15.43
CA ALA A 39 -17.55 4.08 15.31
C ALA A 39 -16.84 3.92 13.94
N LYS A 40 -17.27 4.69 12.93
CA LYS A 40 -16.51 4.80 11.67
C LYS A 40 -15.08 5.26 12.02
N PRO A 41 -14.06 4.43 11.79
CA PRO A 41 -12.70 4.92 11.96
C PRO A 41 -12.48 6.09 10.99
N PRO A 42 -11.88 7.19 11.43
CA PRO A 42 -11.57 8.29 10.53
C PRO A 42 -10.67 7.75 9.41
N LEU A 43 -11.07 8.01 8.15
CA LEU A 43 -10.24 7.69 6.99
C LEU A 43 -9.22 8.81 6.82
N ARG A 44 -7.94 8.44 6.78
CA ARG A 44 -6.83 9.36 6.63
C ARG A 44 -6.13 9.11 5.31
N LEU A 45 -6.02 10.15 4.51
CA LEU A 45 -5.26 10.12 3.26
C LEU A 45 -3.80 10.42 3.57
N CYS A 46 -2.94 9.42 3.38
CA CYS A 46 -1.50 9.54 3.58
C CYS A 46 -0.80 9.61 2.20
N ILE A 47 -0.01 10.66 2.01
CA ILE A 47 0.81 10.84 0.81
C ILE A 47 2.26 10.61 1.24
N PRO A 48 3.05 9.80 0.54
CA PRO A 48 4.47 9.61 0.84
C PRO A 48 5.20 10.95 0.92
N GLY A 49 5.97 11.15 2.01
CA GLY A 49 6.64 12.43 2.29
C GLY A 49 5.80 13.48 3.02
N GLY A 50 4.50 13.22 3.28
CA GLY A 50 3.67 14.04 4.17
C GLY A 50 3.92 13.74 5.64
N LEU A 51 3.49 14.67 6.53
CA LEU A 51 3.54 14.45 7.97
C LEU A 51 2.74 13.21 8.33
N GLN A 52 3.39 12.23 8.98
CA GLN A 52 2.71 11.06 9.53
C GLN A 52 1.88 11.52 10.74
N GLU A 53 0.58 11.61 10.55
CA GLU A 53 -0.32 11.82 11.68
C GLU A 53 -0.42 10.51 12.47
N THR A 54 -0.04 10.54 13.73
CA THR A 54 0.05 9.38 14.65
C THR A 54 -1.31 8.95 15.22
N GLU A 55 -2.39 9.59 14.83
CA GLU A 55 -3.71 9.31 15.41
C GLU A 55 -4.35 8.03 14.85
N PRO A 56 -5.21 7.35 15.64
CA PRO A 56 -5.89 6.13 15.24
C PRO A 56 -6.85 6.36 14.06
N GLY A 57 -6.89 5.45 13.10
CA GLY A 57 -7.79 5.51 11.95
C GLY A 57 -7.41 4.52 10.86
N PHE A 58 -8.25 4.45 9.82
CA PHE A 58 -7.94 3.71 8.60
C PHE A 58 -7.05 4.57 7.70
N ARG A 59 -5.89 4.06 7.29
CA ARG A 59 -4.96 4.77 6.42
C ARG A 59 -5.19 4.41 4.97
N LEU A 60 -5.33 5.43 4.12
CA LEU A 60 -5.31 5.28 2.66
C LEU A 60 -4.02 5.91 2.13
N ASN A 61 -3.08 5.08 1.71
CA ASN A 61 -1.81 5.52 1.15
C ASN A 61 -1.93 5.66 -0.37
N ILE A 62 -1.39 6.74 -0.93
CA ILE A 62 -1.26 6.90 -2.38
C ILE A 62 0.21 6.69 -2.73
N LEU A 63 0.48 5.63 -3.48
CA LEU A 63 1.82 5.21 -3.87
C LEU A 63 2.12 5.62 -5.31
N ARG A 64 3.32 6.12 -5.56
CA ARG A 64 3.83 6.52 -6.88
C ARG A 64 4.80 5.49 -7.46
N LEU A 65 5.14 5.68 -8.71
CA LEU A 65 6.16 4.88 -9.39
C LEU A 65 7.52 4.90 -8.67
N SER A 66 7.87 6.03 -8.02
CA SER A 66 9.07 6.17 -7.19
C SER A 66 9.08 5.23 -5.97
N ASP A 67 7.90 4.88 -5.45
CA ASP A 67 7.77 4.00 -4.28
C ASP A 67 7.94 2.51 -4.64
N GLY A 68 8.13 2.20 -5.92
CA GLY A 68 8.44 0.88 -6.44
C GLY A 68 9.94 0.59 -6.52
N ARG A 69 10.47 0.36 -7.72
CA ARG A 69 11.88 0.01 -7.93
C ARG A 69 12.85 1.11 -7.50
N GLN A 70 12.47 2.36 -7.61
CA GLN A 70 13.32 3.48 -7.20
C GLN A 70 13.52 3.50 -5.70
N ASP A 71 12.52 3.13 -4.91
CA ASP A 71 12.62 3.01 -3.46
C ASP A 71 13.70 1.98 -3.07
N ILE A 72 13.74 0.80 -3.72
CA ILE A 72 14.78 -0.19 -3.52
C ILE A 72 16.18 0.38 -3.81
N THR A 73 16.31 1.12 -4.92
CA THR A 73 17.59 1.73 -5.29
C THR A 73 18.01 2.79 -4.28
N THR A 74 17.07 3.58 -3.79
CA THR A 74 17.32 4.61 -2.77
C THR A 74 17.73 3.99 -1.44
N ALA A 75 17.00 2.97 -0.99
CA ALA A 75 17.33 2.21 0.22
C ALA A 75 18.74 1.59 0.15
N ALA A 76 19.09 0.96 -0.99
CA ALA A 76 20.42 0.39 -1.19
C ALA A 76 21.53 1.43 -1.12
N LYS A 77 21.33 2.62 -1.71
CA LYS A 77 22.28 3.73 -1.64
C LYS A 77 22.42 4.25 -0.21
N SER A 78 21.32 4.46 0.49
CA SER A 78 21.32 4.94 1.88
C SER A 78 22.04 3.95 2.80
N PHE A 79 21.77 2.65 2.65
CA PHE A 79 22.46 1.61 3.39
C PHE A 79 23.96 1.60 3.09
N SER A 80 24.35 1.68 1.81
CA SER A 80 25.77 1.73 1.41
C SER A 80 26.49 2.94 2.01
N GLN A 81 25.84 4.10 2.07
CA GLN A 81 26.39 5.29 2.73
C GLN A 81 26.56 5.09 4.23
N ALA A 82 25.58 4.46 4.90
CA ALA A 82 25.67 4.14 6.32
C ALA A 82 26.81 3.17 6.62
N VAL A 83 27.03 2.16 5.78
CA VAL A 83 28.20 1.26 5.90
C VAL A 83 29.51 2.04 5.71
N SER A 84 29.59 2.92 4.71
CA SER A 84 30.79 3.71 4.44
C SER A 84 31.10 4.70 5.56
N SER A 85 30.10 5.21 6.27
CA SER A 85 30.27 6.09 7.43
C SER A 85 30.47 5.34 8.76
N GLY A 86 30.43 4.00 8.75
CA GLY A 86 30.59 3.18 9.95
C GLY A 86 29.36 3.13 10.87
N THR A 87 28.19 3.63 10.41
CA THR A 87 26.94 3.63 11.17
C THR A 87 26.11 2.35 10.97
N ALA A 88 26.45 1.54 9.96
CA ALA A 88 25.88 0.22 9.71
C ALA A 88 26.98 -0.78 9.33
N ASN A 89 26.69 -2.08 9.49
CA ASN A 89 27.61 -3.13 9.11
C ASN A 89 26.99 -3.97 7.97
N SER A 90 27.74 -4.18 6.90
CA SER A 90 27.29 -4.98 5.76
C SER A 90 27.02 -6.45 6.09
N ALA A 91 27.65 -6.99 7.15
CA ALA A 91 27.45 -8.37 7.60
C ALA A 91 26.06 -8.58 8.24
N ASP A 92 25.45 -7.52 8.74
CA ASP A 92 24.14 -7.58 9.43
C ASP A 92 22.95 -7.44 8.45
N LEU A 93 23.23 -7.26 7.14
CA LEU A 93 22.18 -7.08 6.14
C LEU A 93 21.36 -8.35 5.93
N THR A 94 20.17 -8.36 6.49
CA THR A 94 19.14 -9.36 6.26
C THR A 94 18.01 -8.78 5.41
N PRO A 95 17.09 -9.62 4.85
CA PRO A 95 15.90 -9.11 4.15
C PRO A 95 15.02 -8.21 5.04
N ASP A 96 14.92 -8.51 6.33
CA ASP A 96 14.13 -7.71 7.28
C ASP A 96 14.83 -6.38 7.58
N GLU A 97 16.14 -6.41 7.79
CA GLU A 97 16.95 -5.18 7.94
C GLU A 97 16.83 -4.31 6.69
N PHE A 98 16.97 -4.88 5.48
CA PHE A 98 16.82 -4.11 4.24
C PHE A 98 15.41 -3.50 4.12
N THR A 99 14.38 -4.20 4.57
CA THR A 99 13.00 -3.69 4.57
C THR A 99 12.86 -2.44 5.43
N SER A 100 13.61 -2.31 6.51
CA SER A 100 13.59 -1.11 7.38
C SER A 100 14.13 0.15 6.70
N TRP A 101 14.95 0.00 5.65
CA TRP A 101 15.52 1.09 4.84
C TRP A 101 14.59 1.56 3.71
N LEU A 102 13.52 0.82 3.41
CA LEU A 102 12.55 1.18 2.40
C LEU A 102 11.61 2.29 2.90
N GLY A 103 11.24 3.20 2.02
CA GLY A 103 10.23 4.23 2.31
C GLY A 103 8.84 3.63 2.54
N VAL A 104 8.54 2.52 1.85
CA VAL A 104 7.32 1.72 2.06
C VAL A 104 7.71 0.40 2.72
N GLY A 105 7.72 0.37 4.04
CA GLY A 105 8.14 -0.80 4.82
C GLY A 105 7.09 -1.90 4.99
N SER A 106 5.81 -1.62 4.70
CA SER A 106 4.73 -2.59 4.89
C SER A 106 4.47 -3.44 3.66
N SER A 107 4.36 -4.76 3.86
CA SER A 107 3.95 -5.70 2.80
C SER A 107 2.42 -5.84 2.79
N PRO A 108 1.75 -5.67 1.64
CA PRO A 108 0.32 -5.90 1.54
C PRO A 108 0.03 -7.41 1.60
N ASP A 109 -1.03 -7.77 2.29
CA ASP A 109 -1.52 -9.15 2.31
C ASP A 109 -2.29 -9.49 1.03
N LEU A 110 -3.04 -8.53 0.52
CA LEU A 110 -3.90 -8.65 -0.66
C LEU A 110 -3.64 -7.51 -1.64
N VAL A 111 -3.48 -7.85 -2.90
CA VAL A 111 -3.43 -6.91 -4.02
C VAL A 111 -4.66 -7.13 -4.90
N LEU A 112 -5.53 -6.13 -5.01
CA LEU A 112 -6.61 -6.12 -5.98
C LEU A 112 -6.16 -5.42 -7.25
N LYS A 113 -5.97 -6.18 -8.32
CA LYS A 113 -5.56 -5.66 -9.61
C LYS A 113 -6.77 -5.45 -10.51
N PHE A 114 -6.97 -4.22 -10.97
CA PHE A 114 -8.02 -3.88 -11.90
C PHE A 114 -7.47 -3.78 -13.32
N GLY A 115 -8.14 -4.42 -14.27
CA GLY A 115 -7.78 -4.39 -15.68
C GLY A 115 -7.60 -5.76 -16.30
N SER A 116 -7.39 -5.77 -17.62
CA SER A 116 -7.29 -7.00 -18.42
C SER A 116 -5.87 -7.54 -18.55
N ASP A 117 -4.85 -6.67 -18.43
CA ASP A 117 -3.44 -7.08 -18.52
C ASP A 117 -3.00 -7.91 -17.30
N ASP A 118 -1.82 -8.53 -17.35
CA ASP A 118 -1.26 -9.34 -16.26
C ASP A 118 -0.04 -8.68 -15.60
N PHE A 119 0.22 -7.41 -15.90
CA PHE A 119 1.35 -6.68 -15.36
C PHE A 119 0.99 -5.95 -14.07
N LEU A 120 1.94 -5.88 -13.15
CA LEU A 120 1.82 -5.12 -11.89
C LEU A 120 2.40 -3.71 -11.99
N HIS A 121 2.90 -3.32 -13.18
CA HIS A 121 3.39 -1.98 -13.49
C HIS A 121 4.39 -1.42 -12.46
N GLY A 122 5.23 -2.30 -11.90
CA GLY A 122 6.25 -1.89 -10.93
C GLY A 122 5.74 -1.65 -9.50
N LEU A 123 4.52 -2.06 -9.21
CA LEU A 123 3.98 -2.01 -7.84
C LEU A 123 4.88 -2.76 -6.87
N LEU A 124 5.44 -2.07 -5.89
CA LEU A 124 6.11 -2.58 -4.69
C LEU A 124 6.84 -3.94 -4.86
N PRO A 125 7.83 -4.08 -5.77
CA PRO A 125 8.38 -5.38 -6.16
C PRO A 125 9.09 -6.12 -5.02
N TRP A 126 9.48 -5.42 -3.96
CA TRP A 126 10.06 -6.02 -2.76
C TRP A 126 8.98 -6.55 -1.80
N GLN A 127 7.89 -5.80 -1.62
CA GLN A 127 6.89 -6.05 -0.60
C GLN A 127 5.83 -7.09 -1.02
N ILE A 128 5.53 -7.22 -2.32
CA ILE A 128 4.45 -8.11 -2.82
C ILE A 128 4.84 -9.58 -2.97
N ARG A 129 6.02 -9.97 -2.54
CA ARG A 129 6.54 -11.36 -2.72
C ARG A 129 5.63 -12.46 -2.18
N VAL A 130 4.88 -12.15 -1.12
CA VAL A 130 4.00 -13.09 -0.42
C VAL A 130 2.55 -12.64 -0.41
N SER A 131 2.22 -11.63 -1.22
CA SER A 131 0.86 -11.10 -1.34
C SER A 131 -0.01 -12.01 -2.20
N GLU A 132 -1.27 -12.18 -1.83
CA GLU A 132 -2.28 -12.76 -2.73
C GLU A 132 -2.71 -11.71 -3.74
N ILE A 133 -2.71 -12.08 -5.04
CA ILE A 133 -3.07 -11.14 -6.12
C ILE A 133 -4.37 -11.61 -6.77
N LEU A 134 -5.42 -10.83 -6.59
CA LEU A 134 -6.72 -11.10 -7.19
C LEU A 134 -7.01 -10.11 -8.31
N LYS A 135 -7.39 -10.63 -9.47
CA LYS A 135 -7.69 -9.83 -10.66
C LYS A 135 -9.19 -9.52 -10.75
N ILE A 136 -9.49 -8.24 -10.89
CA ILE A 136 -10.83 -7.74 -11.15
C ILE A 136 -10.85 -7.07 -12.51
N ARG A 137 -11.83 -7.41 -13.36
CA ARG A 137 -11.88 -7.00 -14.75
C ARG A 137 -11.82 -5.48 -14.96
N THR A 138 -12.49 -4.72 -14.10
CA THR A 138 -12.56 -3.26 -14.19
C THR A 138 -12.84 -2.64 -12.84
N HIS A 139 -12.34 -1.42 -12.62
CA HIS A 139 -12.68 -0.60 -11.46
C HIS A 139 -13.97 0.22 -11.67
N LYS A 140 -14.42 0.37 -12.93
CA LYS A 140 -15.61 1.15 -13.24
C LYS A 140 -16.86 0.39 -12.83
N HIS A 141 -17.74 1.06 -12.07
CA HIS A 141 -19.00 0.53 -11.58
C HIS A 141 -18.87 -0.82 -10.83
N ILE A 142 -17.76 -0.98 -10.08
CA ILE A 142 -17.58 -2.19 -9.27
C ILE A 142 -18.70 -2.30 -8.23
N LEU A 143 -19.37 -3.44 -8.23
CA LEU A 143 -20.38 -3.72 -7.22
C LEU A 143 -19.71 -4.10 -5.89
N LEU A 144 -20.30 -3.66 -4.77
CA LEU A 144 -19.85 -4.05 -3.42
C LEU A 144 -19.75 -5.58 -3.30
N ARG A 145 -20.68 -6.33 -3.90
CA ARG A 145 -20.64 -7.81 -3.93
C ARG A 145 -19.32 -8.33 -4.54
N THR A 146 -18.86 -7.75 -5.64
CA THR A 146 -17.60 -8.16 -6.29
C THR A 146 -16.42 -7.96 -5.36
N PHE A 147 -16.36 -6.81 -4.70
CA PHE A 147 -15.32 -6.51 -3.72
C PHE A 147 -15.38 -7.48 -2.52
N LEU A 148 -16.56 -7.70 -1.95
CA LEU A 148 -16.74 -8.63 -0.82
C LEU A 148 -16.40 -10.08 -1.20
N ASN A 149 -16.70 -10.51 -2.41
CA ASN A 149 -16.32 -11.83 -2.92
C ASN A 149 -14.81 -11.97 -3.02
N SER A 150 -14.08 -10.90 -3.43
CA SER A 150 -12.62 -10.91 -3.44
C SER A 150 -12.04 -11.04 -2.03
N LEU A 151 -12.62 -10.33 -1.05
CA LEU A 151 -12.20 -10.48 0.36
C LEU A 151 -12.50 -11.89 0.90
N LYS A 152 -13.65 -12.48 0.53
CA LYS A 152 -13.96 -13.86 0.91
C LYS A 152 -12.96 -14.83 0.29
N GLN A 153 -12.69 -14.71 -1.02
CA GLN A 153 -11.68 -15.53 -1.71
C GLN A 153 -10.31 -15.43 -1.03
N PHE A 154 -9.89 -14.22 -0.63
CA PHE A 154 -8.68 -14.03 0.12
C PHE A 154 -8.74 -14.72 1.50
N GLY A 155 -9.86 -14.63 2.22
CA GLY A 155 -10.04 -15.30 3.52
C GLY A 155 -10.01 -16.82 3.43
N ASP A 156 -10.49 -17.40 2.31
CA ASP A 156 -10.47 -18.83 2.05
C ASP A 156 -9.10 -19.33 1.55
N CYS A 157 -8.18 -18.41 1.19
CA CYS A 157 -6.86 -18.74 0.68
C CYS A 157 -5.93 -19.21 1.81
N SER A 158 -5.40 -20.43 1.68
CA SER A 158 -4.37 -20.94 2.58
C SER A 158 -2.99 -20.47 2.10
N ARG A 159 -2.48 -19.40 2.68
CA ARG A 159 -1.15 -18.86 2.33
C ARG A 159 -0.04 -19.83 2.70
N ARG A 160 0.72 -20.30 1.72
CA ARG A 160 1.90 -21.14 1.92
C ARG A 160 3.16 -20.28 1.76
N PHE A 161 3.79 -19.89 2.85
CA PHE A 161 5.01 -19.08 2.88
C PHE A 161 6.27 -19.87 2.50
N GLY A 162 6.22 -20.67 1.44
CA GLY A 162 7.41 -21.39 0.94
C GLY A 162 7.89 -22.55 1.83
N LYS A 163 7.00 -23.10 2.66
CA LYS A 163 7.26 -24.36 3.41
C LYS A 163 6.73 -25.55 2.65
#